data_624ba383e421ae6f83395083094650c3
#
_entry.id   624ba383e421ae6f83395083094650c3
#
_cell.length_a   1.000
_cell.length_b   1.000
_cell.length_c   1.000
_cell.angle_alpha   90.00
_cell.angle_beta   90.00
_cell.angle_gamma   90.00
#
_symmetry.space_group_name_H-M   'P 1'
#
loop_
_entity.id
_entity.type
_entity.pdbx_description
1 polymer ?
#
loop_
_entity_poly.entity_id
_entity_poly.type
_entity_poly.pdbx_seq_one_letter_code
_entity_poly.pdbx_strand_id
1 'polypeptide(L)'
;MRTEVLCQWVDTINPVISPSQWESCKVEGLRLNPESDTWLAIDLSPDRKQAALVASQKLEGDKFQVILLQTWHNPSNLDDKALANDLAEWVRKYPVQLVAYSARTASAVAARLAPAGIRTEPIDGLDYAQSCDELLGAISSQRLAHSGQDELTKQCLSAVKLPFGDGGWVMGRKVSNAVICGAVASAMATHYATKANDGVDIVIV
;
A
#
# COMPACT_ATOMS: atom_id res chain seq x y z
N MET A 1 -10.23 51.90 -0.71
CA MET A 1 -9.43 50.93 0.03
C MET A 1 -9.96 49.54 -0.29
N ARG A 2 -9.25 48.78 -1.11
CA ARG A 2 -9.52 47.37 -1.38
C ARG A 2 -8.75 46.57 -0.36
N THR A 3 -9.46 45.90 0.53
CA THR A 3 -8.86 44.92 1.45
C THR A 3 -8.70 43.62 0.65
N GLU A 4 -7.47 43.36 0.14
CA GLU A 4 -7.15 42.06 -0.38
C GLU A 4 -7.01 41.10 0.81
N VAL A 5 -7.98 40.21 0.95
CA VAL A 5 -7.88 39.06 1.82
C VAL A 5 -6.95 38.08 1.13
N LEU A 6 -5.68 38.12 1.50
CA LEU A 6 -4.72 37.06 1.18
C LEU A 6 -5.24 35.78 1.86
N CYS A 7 -5.95 34.94 1.10
CA CYS A 7 -6.10 33.54 1.44
C CYS A 7 -4.72 32.91 1.41
N GLN A 8 -4.01 32.99 2.52
CA GLN A 8 -2.90 32.10 2.76
C GLN A 8 -3.47 30.68 2.85
N TRP A 9 -3.28 29.91 1.82
CA TRP A 9 -3.37 28.46 1.91
C TRP A 9 -2.31 28.02 2.89
N VAL A 10 -2.70 27.81 4.15
CA VAL A 10 -1.83 27.15 5.13
C VAL A 10 -1.91 25.66 4.83
N ASP A 11 -1.24 25.23 3.78
CA ASP A 11 -0.91 23.83 3.54
C ASP A 11 0.21 23.42 4.49
N THR A 12 -0.10 23.38 5.77
CA THR A 12 0.76 22.72 6.76
C THR A 12 0.28 21.27 6.95
N ILE A 13 0.04 20.58 5.87
CA ILE A 13 -0.10 19.13 5.91
C ILE A 13 1.29 18.58 5.63
N ASN A 14 1.98 18.18 6.69
CA ASN A 14 3.26 17.47 6.57
C ASN A 14 3.00 16.11 5.91
N PRO A 15 3.38 15.89 4.65
CA PRO A 15 3.24 14.58 4.04
C PRO A 15 4.09 13.57 4.81
N VAL A 16 3.61 12.34 4.91
CA VAL A 16 4.35 11.24 5.57
C VAL A 16 5.67 10.97 4.85
N ILE A 17 5.63 10.99 3.53
CA ILE A 17 6.74 10.68 2.64
C ILE A 17 7.18 11.96 1.95
N SER A 18 8.44 12.35 2.13
CA SER A 18 8.97 13.53 1.43
C SER A 18 9.20 13.21 -0.06
N PRO A 19 8.95 14.19 -0.96
CA PRO A 19 9.17 13.99 -2.40
C PRO A 19 10.60 13.54 -2.73
N SER A 20 11.61 14.10 -2.06
CA SER A 20 13.02 13.75 -2.29
C SER A 20 13.34 12.31 -1.87
N GLN A 21 12.81 11.84 -0.73
CA GLN A 21 12.99 10.47 -0.29
C GLN A 21 12.30 9.48 -1.24
N TRP A 22 11.07 9.80 -1.68
CA TRP A 22 10.37 8.97 -2.66
C TRP A 22 11.13 8.88 -3.97
N GLU A 23 11.55 10.01 -4.53
CA GLU A 23 12.30 10.04 -5.79
C GLU A 23 13.63 9.28 -5.71
N SER A 24 14.31 9.31 -4.55
CA SER A 24 15.55 8.53 -4.36
C SER A 24 15.37 7.01 -4.37
N CYS A 25 14.14 6.52 -4.23
CA CYS A 25 13.78 5.11 -4.31
C CYS A 25 13.33 4.68 -5.72
N LYS A 26 13.29 5.61 -6.68
CA LYS A 26 12.87 5.33 -8.04
C LYS A 26 13.93 4.57 -8.83
N VAL A 27 13.49 3.50 -9.49
CA VAL A 27 14.30 2.67 -10.38
C VAL A 27 13.60 2.59 -11.73
N GLU A 28 14.19 3.19 -12.75
CA GLU A 28 13.62 3.18 -14.09
C GLU A 28 13.56 1.74 -14.66
N GLY A 29 12.45 1.43 -15.30
CA GLY A 29 12.25 0.12 -15.92
C GLY A 29 11.99 -1.02 -14.93
N LEU A 30 11.86 -0.72 -13.63
CA LEU A 30 11.55 -1.72 -12.61
C LEU A 30 10.24 -2.44 -12.94
N ARG A 31 10.27 -3.77 -12.90
CA ARG A 31 9.13 -4.66 -13.15
C ARG A 31 9.11 -5.81 -12.18
N LEU A 32 7.93 -6.38 -11.96
CA LEU A 32 7.82 -7.61 -11.20
C LEU A 32 8.49 -8.76 -11.96
N ASN A 33 9.19 -9.61 -11.19
CA ASN A 33 9.68 -10.88 -11.69
C ASN A 33 8.55 -11.92 -11.61
N PRO A 34 8.15 -12.56 -12.71
CA PRO A 34 7.04 -13.53 -12.71
C PRO A 34 7.35 -14.82 -11.94
N GLU A 35 8.61 -15.06 -11.57
CA GLU A 35 9.03 -16.25 -10.84
C GLU A 35 9.28 -15.98 -9.34
N SER A 36 9.23 -14.73 -8.90
CA SER A 36 9.52 -14.36 -7.52
C SER A 36 8.27 -14.36 -6.66
N ASP A 37 8.43 -14.79 -5.41
CA ASP A 37 7.41 -14.69 -4.37
C ASP A 37 6.85 -13.28 -4.32
N THR A 38 5.53 -13.18 -4.35
CA THR A 38 4.81 -11.92 -4.49
C THR A 38 3.77 -11.79 -3.39
N TRP A 39 3.75 -10.66 -2.71
CA TRP A 39 2.76 -10.27 -1.73
C TRP A 39 1.87 -9.20 -2.34
N LEU A 40 0.59 -9.49 -2.43
CA LEU A 40 -0.38 -8.51 -2.92
C LEU A 40 -1.07 -7.82 -1.75
N ALA A 41 -1.51 -6.58 -1.97
CA ALA A 41 -2.39 -5.92 -1.03
C ALA A 41 -3.43 -5.07 -1.75
N ILE A 42 -4.66 -5.09 -1.24
CA ILE A 42 -5.77 -4.26 -1.73
C ILE A 42 -6.29 -3.35 -0.62
N ASP A 43 -6.47 -2.08 -0.95
CA ASP A 43 -7.19 -1.12 -0.10
C ASP A 43 -8.29 -0.41 -0.90
N LEU A 44 -9.39 -0.11 -0.22
CA LEU A 44 -10.50 0.66 -0.76
C LEU A 44 -10.63 1.98 0.00
N SER A 45 -11.03 3.03 -0.72
CA SER A 45 -11.40 4.30 -0.10
C SER A 45 -12.61 4.13 0.84
N PRO A 46 -12.72 4.95 1.91
CA PRO A 46 -13.82 4.84 2.87
C PRO A 46 -15.21 5.00 2.24
N ASP A 47 -15.32 5.75 1.16
CA ASP A 47 -16.56 5.95 0.39
C ASP A 47 -16.81 4.84 -0.65
N ARG A 48 -15.91 3.84 -0.72
CA ARG A 48 -15.96 2.69 -1.62
C ARG A 48 -16.01 3.03 -3.11
N LYS A 49 -15.51 4.18 -3.50
CA LYS A 49 -15.49 4.64 -4.90
C LYS A 49 -14.18 4.36 -5.60
N GLN A 50 -13.12 4.14 -4.85
CA GLN A 50 -11.78 3.89 -5.38
C GLN A 50 -11.13 2.73 -4.65
N ALA A 51 -10.27 2.00 -5.37
CA ALA A 51 -9.43 0.95 -4.83
C ALA A 51 -8.08 0.92 -5.53
N ALA A 52 -7.09 0.34 -4.87
CA ALA A 52 -5.79 0.09 -5.46
C ALA A 52 -5.27 -1.30 -5.06
N LEU A 53 -4.66 -1.98 -6.01
CA LEU A 53 -3.93 -3.23 -5.82
C LEU A 53 -2.45 -2.98 -6.05
N VAL A 54 -1.64 -3.33 -5.07
CA VAL A 54 -0.18 -3.21 -5.11
C VAL A 54 0.44 -4.58 -4.91
N ALA A 55 1.53 -4.84 -5.63
CA ALA A 55 2.40 -5.99 -5.40
C ALA A 55 3.70 -5.54 -4.75
N SER A 56 4.21 -6.36 -3.82
CA SER A 56 5.57 -6.26 -3.30
C SER A 56 6.33 -7.56 -3.58
N GLN A 57 7.59 -7.43 -3.93
CA GLN A 57 8.53 -8.54 -4.06
C GLN A 57 9.84 -8.18 -3.37
N LYS A 58 10.54 -9.20 -2.88
CA LYS A 58 11.89 -9.04 -2.35
C LYS A 58 12.88 -8.86 -3.49
N LEU A 59 13.88 -8.04 -3.23
CA LEU A 59 15.06 -7.87 -4.05
C LEU A 59 16.30 -8.34 -3.27
N GLU A 60 17.44 -8.37 -3.90
CA GLU A 60 18.70 -8.68 -3.23
C GLU A 60 19.04 -7.65 -2.13
N GLY A 61 19.68 -8.10 -1.05
CA GLY A 61 20.23 -7.24 -0.01
C GLY A 61 19.19 -6.56 0.89
N ASP A 62 18.19 -7.28 1.35
CA ASP A 62 17.12 -6.78 2.24
C ASP A 62 16.34 -5.58 1.65
N LYS A 63 16.19 -5.57 0.33
CA LYS A 63 15.40 -4.58 -0.40
C LYS A 63 14.07 -5.17 -0.85
N PHE A 64 13.14 -4.27 -1.10
CA PHE A 64 11.80 -4.59 -1.59
C PHE A 64 11.45 -3.71 -2.79
N GLN A 65 10.63 -4.22 -3.67
CA GLN A 65 9.97 -3.39 -4.69
C GLN A 65 8.48 -3.34 -4.48
N VAL A 66 7.88 -2.21 -4.83
CA VAL A 66 6.42 -2.05 -4.89
C VAL A 66 6.01 -1.57 -6.27
N ILE A 67 4.98 -2.20 -6.81
CA ILE A 67 4.40 -1.89 -8.11
C ILE A 67 2.88 -1.79 -7.98
N LEU A 68 2.31 -0.70 -8.42
CA LEU A 68 0.86 -0.55 -8.56
C LEU A 68 0.39 -1.39 -9.74
N LEU A 69 -0.42 -2.42 -9.47
CA LEU A 69 -0.92 -3.32 -10.49
C LEU A 69 -2.18 -2.78 -11.17
N GLN A 70 -3.09 -2.25 -10.36
CA GLN A 70 -4.38 -1.79 -10.85
C GLN A 70 -5.01 -0.80 -9.89
N THR A 71 -5.77 0.15 -10.45
CA THR A 71 -6.69 1.01 -9.72
C THR A 71 -8.10 0.84 -10.27
N TRP A 72 -9.07 1.03 -9.41
CA TRP A 72 -10.49 1.04 -9.79
C TRP A 72 -11.13 2.34 -9.33
N HIS A 73 -12.03 2.82 -10.15
CA HIS A 73 -12.83 4.00 -9.84
C HIS A 73 -14.27 3.79 -10.31
N ASN A 74 -15.22 4.05 -9.42
CA ASN A 74 -16.64 4.08 -9.76
C ASN A 74 -17.31 5.24 -9.00
N PRO A 75 -17.98 6.18 -9.69
CA PRO A 75 -18.59 7.35 -9.03
C PRO A 75 -19.70 7.00 -8.03
N SER A 76 -20.30 5.80 -8.16
CA SER A 76 -21.33 5.32 -7.23
C SER A 76 -20.73 4.42 -6.15
N ASN A 77 -20.37 3.21 -6.49
CA ASN A 77 -19.78 2.23 -5.57
C ASN A 77 -19.05 1.15 -6.35
N LEU A 78 -17.94 0.65 -5.83
CA LEU A 78 -17.22 -0.48 -6.41
C LEU A 78 -17.96 -1.79 -6.16
N ASP A 79 -17.97 -2.67 -7.15
CA ASP A 79 -18.54 -4.01 -7.05
C ASP A 79 -17.47 -4.99 -6.50
N ASP A 80 -17.71 -5.52 -5.30
CA ASP A 80 -16.81 -6.46 -4.63
C ASP A 80 -16.56 -7.74 -5.44
N LYS A 81 -17.53 -8.18 -6.23
CA LYS A 81 -17.40 -9.38 -7.09
C LYS A 81 -16.48 -9.09 -8.27
N ALA A 82 -16.65 -7.94 -8.92
CA ALA A 82 -15.78 -7.53 -10.01
C ALA A 82 -14.33 -7.36 -9.51
N LEU A 83 -14.13 -6.68 -8.38
CA LEU A 83 -12.82 -6.53 -7.76
C LEU A 83 -12.16 -7.88 -7.45
N ALA A 84 -12.92 -8.82 -6.87
CA ALA A 84 -12.39 -10.14 -6.53
C ALA A 84 -12.01 -10.95 -7.78
N ASN A 85 -12.78 -10.85 -8.87
CA ASN A 85 -12.46 -11.51 -10.13
C ASN A 85 -11.17 -10.96 -10.75
N ASP A 86 -11.04 -9.63 -10.83
CA ASP A 86 -9.83 -8.98 -11.36
C ASP A 86 -8.59 -9.36 -10.52
N LEU A 87 -8.76 -9.40 -9.20
CA LEU A 87 -7.69 -9.74 -8.26
C LEU A 87 -7.27 -11.21 -8.41
N ALA A 88 -8.22 -12.12 -8.63
CA ALA A 88 -7.93 -13.53 -8.91
C ALA A 88 -7.14 -13.72 -10.21
N GLU A 89 -7.30 -12.85 -11.21
CA GLU A 89 -6.48 -12.86 -12.42
C GLU A 89 -5.03 -12.49 -12.11
N TRP A 90 -4.81 -11.49 -11.26
CA TRP A 90 -3.46 -11.13 -10.82
C TRP A 90 -2.78 -12.24 -10.01
N VAL A 91 -3.52 -12.92 -9.13
CA VAL A 91 -3.01 -14.07 -8.36
C VAL A 91 -2.53 -15.21 -9.25
N ARG A 92 -3.12 -15.40 -10.43
CA ARG A 92 -2.69 -16.45 -11.40
C ARG A 92 -1.42 -16.10 -12.17
N LYS A 93 -1.02 -14.81 -12.19
CA LYS A 93 0.13 -14.34 -12.98
C LYS A 93 1.47 -14.43 -12.23
N TYR A 94 1.42 -14.52 -10.90
CA TYR A 94 2.61 -14.51 -10.06
C TYR A 94 2.49 -15.56 -8.97
N PRO A 95 3.60 -16.05 -8.39
CA PRO A 95 3.59 -16.93 -7.21
C PRO A 95 3.19 -16.13 -5.96
N VAL A 96 1.88 -15.84 -5.85
CA VAL A 96 1.32 -15.02 -4.78
C VAL A 96 1.26 -15.81 -3.48
N GLN A 97 1.95 -15.32 -2.45
CA GLN A 97 2.00 -15.92 -1.12
C GLN A 97 0.74 -15.62 -0.31
N LEU A 98 0.24 -14.40 -0.41
CA LEU A 98 -1.03 -13.97 0.17
C LEU A 98 -1.51 -12.65 -0.44
N VAL A 99 -2.77 -12.34 -0.19
CA VAL A 99 -3.38 -11.04 -0.45
C VAL A 99 -3.73 -10.38 0.89
N ALA A 100 -2.98 -9.35 1.26
CA ALA A 100 -3.29 -8.52 2.40
C ALA A 100 -4.45 -7.57 2.07
N TYR A 101 -5.29 -7.29 3.05
CA TYR A 101 -6.40 -6.37 2.84
C TYR A 101 -6.70 -5.54 4.10
N SER A 102 -7.18 -4.32 3.89
CA SER A 102 -7.69 -3.53 5.01
C SER A 102 -8.97 -4.16 5.55
N ALA A 103 -8.95 -4.58 6.81
CA ALA A 103 -10.10 -5.19 7.45
C ALA A 103 -11.34 -4.27 7.47
N ARG A 104 -11.14 -2.95 7.46
CA ARG A 104 -12.23 -1.97 7.51
C ARG A 104 -12.91 -1.71 6.18
N THR A 105 -12.17 -1.82 5.07
CA THR A 105 -12.66 -1.37 3.76
C THR A 105 -12.79 -2.49 2.73
N ALA A 106 -12.00 -3.57 2.83
CA ALA A 106 -11.88 -4.60 1.80
C ALA A 106 -12.33 -6.01 2.23
N SER A 107 -12.89 -6.19 3.44
CA SER A 107 -13.32 -7.52 3.95
C SER A 107 -14.31 -8.23 3.02
N ALA A 108 -15.23 -7.50 2.38
CA ALA A 108 -16.19 -8.08 1.46
C ALA A 108 -15.53 -8.65 0.19
N VAL A 109 -14.44 -8.00 -0.30
CA VAL A 109 -13.63 -8.51 -1.42
C VAL A 109 -12.87 -9.76 -0.98
N ALA A 110 -12.20 -9.71 0.17
CA ALA A 110 -11.44 -10.84 0.71
C ALA A 110 -12.32 -12.09 0.93
N ALA A 111 -13.55 -11.93 1.44
CA ALA A 111 -14.49 -13.01 1.62
C ALA A 111 -14.87 -13.74 0.30
N ARG A 112 -14.72 -13.07 -0.84
CA ARG A 112 -14.96 -13.66 -2.17
C ARG A 112 -13.75 -14.39 -2.74
N LEU A 113 -12.56 -14.11 -2.23
CA LEU A 113 -11.31 -14.77 -2.64
C LEU A 113 -11.10 -16.12 -1.92
N ALA A 114 -11.56 -16.23 -0.67
CA ALA A 114 -11.39 -17.43 0.14
C ALA A 114 -11.95 -18.72 -0.51
N PRO A 115 -13.16 -18.72 -1.14
CA PRO A 115 -13.67 -19.91 -1.82
C PRO A 115 -12.83 -20.33 -3.04
N ALA A 116 -12.04 -19.41 -3.61
CA ALA A 116 -11.11 -19.72 -4.71
C ALA A 116 -9.75 -20.26 -4.23
N GLY A 117 -9.61 -20.52 -2.92
CA GLY A 117 -8.37 -21.03 -2.32
C GLY A 117 -7.25 -19.96 -2.21
N ILE A 118 -7.58 -18.69 -2.41
CA ILE A 118 -6.60 -17.59 -2.32
C ILE A 118 -6.42 -17.24 -0.85
N ARG A 119 -5.20 -17.34 -0.36
CA ARG A 119 -4.88 -16.95 1.01
C ARG A 119 -5.00 -15.44 1.18
N THR A 120 -5.82 -15.03 2.14
CA THR A 120 -6.04 -13.60 2.45
C THR A 120 -5.75 -13.34 3.93
N GLU A 121 -5.13 -12.19 4.24
CA GLU A 121 -4.80 -11.80 5.61
C GLU A 121 -5.29 -10.37 5.88
N PRO A 122 -6.11 -10.18 6.92
CA PRO A 122 -6.56 -8.85 7.32
C PRO A 122 -5.43 -8.07 7.98
N ILE A 123 -5.39 -6.77 7.74
CA ILE A 123 -4.50 -5.87 8.46
C ILE A 123 -5.30 -4.71 9.05
N ASP A 124 -5.15 -4.45 10.34
CA ASP A 124 -5.82 -3.38 11.08
C ASP A 124 -5.04 -3.03 12.36
N GLY A 125 -5.48 -1.99 13.07
CA GLY A 125 -4.95 -1.63 14.38
C GLY A 125 -3.43 -1.47 14.40
N LEU A 126 -2.78 -2.22 15.30
CA LEU A 126 -1.34 -2.15 15.50
C LEU A 126 -0.54 -2.64 14.27
N ASP A 127 -0.98 -3.72 13.63
CA ASP A 127 -0.31 -4.23 12.43
C ASP A 127 -0.33 -3.21 11.29
N TYR A 128 -1.43 -2.45 11.16
CA TYR A 128 -1.49 -1.36 10.19
C TYR A 128 -0.52 -0.21 10.56
N ALA A 129 -0.41 0.15 11.84
CA ALA A 129 0.54 1.15 12.28
C ALA A 129 1.99 0.71 12.02
N GLN A 130 2.33 -0.54 12.32
CA GLN A 130 3.63 -1.13 12.02
C GLN A 130 3.92 -1.12 10.52
N SER A 131 2.95 -1.50 9.68
CA SER A 131 3.13 -1.50 8.23
C SER A 131 3.42 -0.10 7.67
N CYS A 132 2.79 0.94 8.23
CA CYS A 132 3.07 2.33 7.86
C CYS A 132 4.50 2.74 8.24
N ASP A 133 4.95 2.35 9.43
CA ASP A 133 6.29 2.68 9.93
C ASP A 133 7.37 1.92 9.17
N GLU A 134 7.17 0.64 8.88
CA GLU A 134 8.06 -0.20 8.07
C GLU A 134 8.23 0.36 6.65
N LEU A 135 7.13 0.76 5.99
CA LEU A 135 7.20 1.38 4.67
C LEU A 135 8.03 2.67 4.71
N LEU A 136 7.77 3.55 5.70
CA LEU A 136 8.52 4.80 5.86
C LEU A 136 10.00 4.53 6.16
N GLY A 137 10.29 3.55 7.00
CA GLY A 137 11.65 3.09 7.30
C GLY A 137 12.38 2.55 6.07
N ALA A 138 11.70 1.74 5.25
CA ALA A 138 12.26 1.21 4.00
C ALA A 138 12.54 2.32 2.97
N ILE A 139 11.68 3.33 2.86
CA ILE A 139 11.90 4.52 2.02
C ILE A 139 13.10 5.32 2.54
N SER A 140 13.13 5.64 3.83
CA SER A 140 14.16 6.47 4.44
C SER A 140 15.55 5.83 4.38
N SER A 141 15.62 4.50 4.43
CA SER A 141 16.87 3.73 4.32
C SER A 141 17.19 3.27 2.90
N GLN A 142 16.41 3.71 1.89
CA GLN A 142 16.56 3.33 0.48
C GLN A 142 16.53 1.80 0.24
N ARG A 143 15.77 1.10 1.08
CA ARG A 143 15.49 -0.34 0.90
C ARG A 143 14.26 -0.59 0.05
N LEU A 144 13.39 0.42 -0.15
CA LEU A 144 12.28 0.34 -1.08
C LEU A 144 12.73 0.75 -2.49
N ALA A 145 12.19 0.09 -3.50
CA ALA A 145 12.28 0.49 -4.90
C ALA A 145 10.88 0.58 -5.53
N HIS A 146 10.66 1.54 -6.42
CA HIS A 146 9.44 1.68 -7.21
C HIS A 146 9.76 2.17 -8.63
N SER A 147 8.86 1.91 -9.58
CA SER A 147 9.08 2.26 -10.99
C SER A 147 8.74 3.72 -11.34
N GLY A 148 8.34 4.54 -10.38
CA GLY A 148 7.95 5.94 -10.62
C GLY A 148 6.58 6.09 -11.25
N GLN A 149 5.65 5.15 -11.08
CA GLN A 149 4.27 5.24 -11.57
C GLN A 149 3.59 6.50 -11.00
N ASP A 150 3.10 7.39 -11.87
CA ASP A 150 2.55 8.69 -11.48
C ASP A 150 1.41 8.57 -10.47
N GLU A 151 0.50 7.61 -10.69
CA GLU A 151 -0.64 7.40 -9.80
C GLU A 151 -0.20 6.93 -8.41
N LEU A 152 0.75 5.98 -8.31
CA LEU A 152 1.29 5.55 -7.03
C LEU A 152 2.04 6.68 -6.32
N THR A 153 2.86 7.40 -7.07
CA THR A 153 3.63 8.55 -6.57
C THR A 153 2.70 9.61 -5.99
N LYS A 154 1.65 9.99 -6.72
CA LYS A 154 0.65 10.96 -6.23
C LYS A 154 0.00 10.50 -4.93
N GLN A 155 -0.40 9.23 -4.83
CA GLN A 155 -1.04 8.69 -3.65
C GLN A 155 -0.09 8.62 -2.44
N CYS A 156 1.16 8.21 -2.65
CA CYS A 156 2.19 8.17 -1.61
C CYS A 156 2.53 9.56 -1.07
N LEU A 157 2.72 10.54 -1.94
CA LEU A 157 3.04 11.92 -1.55
C LEU A 157 1.85 12.68 -0.95
N SER A 158 0.62 12.19 -1.15
CA SER A 158 -0.58 12.77 -0.54
C SER A 158 -0.91 12.20 0.83
N ALA A 159 -0.21 11.14 1.26
CA ALA A 159 -0.48 10.50 2.54
C ALA A 159 -0.07 11.39 3.72
N VAL A 160 -0.94 11.48 4.72
CA VAL A 160 -0.77 12.32 5.92
C VAL A 160 -0.75 11.46 7.17
N LYS A 161 0.11 11.81 8.14
CA LYS A 161 0.15 11.14 9.45
C LYS A 161 -1.09 11.44 10.27
N LEU A 162 -1.70 10.39 10.80
CA LEU A 162 -2.73 10.45 11.82
C LEU A 162 -2.21 9.75 13.08
N PRO A 163 -2.22 10.40 14.25
CA PRO A 163 -1.81 9.76 15.51
C PRO A 163 -2.61 8.49 15.78
N PHE A 164 -1.93 7.47 16.30
CA PHE A 164 -2.52 6.17 16.66
C PHE A 164 -1.91 5.65 17.97
N GLY A 165 -2.77 5.45 18.98
CA GLY A 165 -2.31 4.99 20.29
C GLY A 165 -1.34 5.97 20.96
N ASP A 166 -0.46 5.44 21.81
CA ASP A 166 0.54 6.20 22.53
C ASP A 166 1.87 6.26 21.73
N GLY A 167 2.03 7.36 21.00
CA GLY A 167 3.23 7.64 20.20
C GLY A 167 3.30 6.99 18.82
N GLY A 168 2.31 6.15 18.43
CA GLY A 168 2.21 5.59 17.10
C GLY A 168 1.53 6.52 16.08
N TRP A 169 1.51 6.08 14.81
CA TRP A 169 0.84 6.80 13.72
C TRP A 169 0.40 5.85 12.61
N VAL A 170 -0.54 6.30 11.82
CA VAL A 170 -1.02 5.61 10.62
C VAL A 170 -1.19 6.58 9.46
N MET A 171 -1.23 6.09 8.23
CA MET A 171 -1.68 6.89 7.08
C MET A 171 -3.19 7.13 7.18
N GLY A 172 -3.59 8.39 7.27
CA GLY A 172 -4.97 8.80 7.50
C GLY A 172 -5.76 8.99 6.21
N ARG A 173 -6.60 8.03 5.81
CA ARG A 173 -7.40 8.08 4.56
C ARG A 173 -8.34 9.29 4.45
N LYS A 174 -8.88 9.76 5.58
CA LYS A 174 -9.85 10.88 5.60
C LYS A 174 -9.20 12.25 5.69
N VAL A 175 -7.96 12.30 6.16
CA VAL A 175 -7.22 13.56 6.36
C VAL A 175 -6.22 13.84 5.25
N SER A 176 -6.00 12.88 4.36
CA SER A 176 -5.15 13.05 3.17
C SER A 176 -5.88 13.85 2.09
N ASN A 177 -5.15 14.67 1.36
CA ASN A 177 -5.71 15.57 0.34
C ASN A 177 -6.21 14.85 -0.92
N ALA A 178 -5.82 13.60 -1.09
CA ALA A 178 -6.24 12.73 -2.18
C ALA A 178 -6.50 11.33 -1.66
N VAL A 179 -7.06 10.48 -2.51
CA VAL A 179 -7.15 9.04 -2.23
C VAL A 179 -5.75 8.46 -2.14
N ILE A 180 -5.52 7.63 -1.11
CA ILE A 180 -4.21 7.04 -0.79
C ILE A 180 -4.25 5.50 -0.74
N CYS A 181 -5.21 4.87 -1.43
CA CYS A 181 -5.36 3.41 -1.42
C CYS A 181 -4.07 2.69 -1.84
N GLY A 182 -3.35 3.22 -2.85
CA GLY A 182 -2.08 2.66 -3.29
C GLY A 182 -0.96 2.80 -2.25
N ALA A 183 -0.90 3.92 -1.53
CA ALA A 183 0.06 4.09 -0.44
C ALA A 183 -0.21 3.11 0.72
N VAL A 184 -1.49 2.97 1.11
CA VAL A 184 -1.91 2.02 2.13
C VAL A 184 -1.64 0.58 1.69
N ALA A 185 -1.97 0.22 0.46
CA ALA A 185 -1.69 -1.10 -0.10
C ALA A 185 -0.18 -1.37 -0.17
N SER A 186 0.65 -0.35 -0.50
CA SER A 186 2.11 -0.49 -0.49
C SER A 186 2.64 -0.82 0.92
N ALA A 187 2.13 -0.15 1.95
CA ALA A 187 2.50 -0.44 3.34
C ALA A 187 2.15 -1.89 3.72
N MET A 188 0.92 -2.33 3.42
CA MET A 188 0.46 -3.68 3.74
C MET A 188 1.23 -4.77 2.98
N ALA A 189 1.50 -4.57 1.68
CA ALA A 189 2.23 -5.55 0.88
C ALA A 189 3.69 -5.67 1.33
N THR A 190 4.36 -4.55 1.62
CA THR A 190 5.74 -4.53 2.13
C THR A 190 5.84 -5.20 3.50
N HIS A 191 4.90 -4.96 4.40
CA HIS A 191 4.85 -5.57 5.73
C HIS A 191 4.90 -7.11 5.67
N TYR A 192 4.07 -7.72 4.83
CA TYR A 192 4.09 -9.18 4.70
C TYR A 192 5.32 -9.68 3.95
N ALA A 193 5.84 -8.94 3.00
CA ALA A 193 7.11 -9.26 2.36
C ALA A 193 8.29 -9.22 3.36
N THR A 194 8.28 -8.28 4.31
CA THR A 194 9.28 -8.20 5.39
C THR A 194 9.16 -9.37 6.36
N LYS A 195 7.96 -9.64 6.87
CA LYS A 195 7.71 -10.76 7.82
C LYS A 195 8.13 -12.13 7.30
N ALA A 196 8.11 -12.35 5.99
CA ALA A 196 8.56 -13.60 5.40
C ALA A 196 10.09 -13.82 5.52
N ASN A 197 10.85 -12.80 5.95
CA ASN A 197 12.28 -12.96 6.29
C ASN A 197 12.51 -13.48 7.72
N ASP A 198 11.55 -13.31 8.61
CA ASP A 198 11.68 -13.68 10.03
C ASP A 198 11.46 -15.19 10.27
N GLY A 199 11.18 -15.96 9.22
CA GLY A 199 11.28 -17.42 9.22
C GLY A 199 12.74 -17.83 9.36
N VAL A 200 13.29 -17.64 10.55
CA VAL A 200 14.54 -18.31 10.95
C VAL A 200 14.24 -19.80 10.89
N ASP A 201 14.84 -20.50 9.92
CA ASP A 201 15.00 -21.94 9.96
C ASP A 201 15.76 -22.25 11.26
N ILE A 202 15.03 -22.49 12.34
CA ILE A 202 15.60 -23.06 13.56
C ILE A 202 15.95 -24.49 13.18
N VAL A 203 17.16 -24.69 12.67
CA VAL A 203 17.77 -25.99 12.59
C VAL A 203 17.99 -26.45 14.03
N ILE A 204 17.05 -27.24 14.56
CA ILE A 204 17.25 -27.97 15.81
C ILE A 204 18.26 -29.06 15.46
N VAL A 205 19.50 -28.88 15.91
CA VAL A 205 20.57 -29.89 15.89
C VAL A 205 20.37 -30.87 17.03
#